data_ac1902ba4cc8b819898b1b81294f820a
#
_entry.id   ac1902ba4cc8b819898b1b81294f820a
#
_cell.length_a   1.000
_cell.length_b   1.000
_cell.length_c   1.000
_cell.angle_alpha   90.00
_cell.angle_beta   90.00
_cell.angle_gamma   90.00
#
_symmetry.space_group_name_H-M   'P 1'
#
loop_
_entity.id
_entity.type
_entity.pdbx_description
1 polymer ?
#
loop_
_entity_poly.entity_id
_entity_poly.type
_entity_poly.pdbx_seq_one_letter_code
_entity_poly.pdbx_strand_id
1 'polypeptide(L)'
;DSSTSRGLGDVYKRQVLDTTVVYPTFGEKQKQDAIAKLSQLIKKDNVRHLAIGNGTASRETEAMAVEMIHKLGGGVSYMIVNEAGASVYSASKLAAEEFPQYDVNLRSAVSIARRLQDPLAELVKIDPKAIGVGQYQHDMPEKELDAALGGVVEACVNAVGVDINTASPSLLQRVSGLTKTTAKNIVAYREENGIFTSRKAINKVPKLGPKAFQQCAGFLRVPESKQVLDNTAVHPESYDAASKL
;
A
#
# COMPACT_ATOMS: atom_id res chain seq x y z
N ASP A 1 9.48 -22.73 8.78
CA ASP A 1 9.36 -21.72 9.87
C ASP A 1 7.99 -21.08 9.78
N SER A 2 7.02 -21.60 10.57
CA SER A 2 5.60 -21.22 10.49
C SER A 2 5.25 -20.10 11.49
N SER A 3 6.18 -19.19 11.79
CA SER A 3 5.89 -18.01 12.59
C SER A 3 5.04 -17.02 11.80
N THR A 4 3.91 -16.62 12.35
CA THR A 4 3.06 -15.60 11.73
C THR A 4 3.29 -14.26 12.43
N SER A 5 4.02 -13.38 11.79
CA SER A 5 4.22 -12.00 12.25
C SER A 5 3.05 -11.13 11.80
N ARG A 6 2.54 -10.27 12.68
CA ARG A 6 1.42 -9.37 12.37
C ARG A 6 1.75 -7.95 12.80
N GLY A 7 1.47 -6.99 11.93
CA GLY A 7 1.56 -5.58 12.21
C GLY A 7 0.19 -4.93 12.14
N LEU A 8 -0.05 -3.96 13.00
CA LEU A 8 -1.25 -3.12 13.02
C LEU A 8 -0.87 -1.75 12.49
N GLY A 9 -1.68 -1.19 11.59
CA GLY A 9 -1.38 0.08 10.94
C GLY A 9 -2.49 1.09 11.02
N ASP A 10 -2.11 2.36 11.14
CA ASP A 10 -3.01 3.50 10.96
C ASP A 10 -3.22 3.77 9.47
N VAL A 11 -4.49 3.93 9.06
CA VAL A 11 -4.88 4.16 7.67
C VAL A 11 -4.32 5.47 7.12
N TYR A 12 -4.37 6.55 7.90
CA TYR A 12 -3.95 7.89 7.47
C TYR A 12 -2.44 8.05 7.33
N LYS A 13 -1.69 7.58 8.31
CA LYS A 13 -0.23 7.77 8.36
C LYS A 13 0.54 6.55 7.85
N ARG A 14 -0.15 5.44 7.56
CA ARG A 14 0.49 4.15 7.22
C ARG A 14 1.54 3.71 8.24
N GLN A 15 1.41 4.18 9.49
CA GLN A 15 2.30 3.81 10.57
C GLN A 15 1.92 2.44 11.13
N VAL A 16 2.93 1.68 11.52
CA VAL A 16 2.73 0.46 12.31
C VAL A 16 2.56 0.88 13.75
N LEU A 17 1.40 0.57 14.35
CA LEU A 17 1.07 0.96 15.73
C LEU A 17 1.65 -0.02 16.73
N ASP A 18 1.58 -1.32 16.42
CA ASP A 18 2.08 -2.38 17.29
C ASP A 18 2.49 -3.61 16.48
N THR A 19 3.35 -4.44 17.06
CA THR A 19 3.81 -5.68 16.46
C THR A 19 3.86 -6.81 17.47
N THR A 20 3.52 -8.03 17.04
CA THR A 20 3.69 -9.23 17.85
C THR A 20 3.97 -10.45 16.98
N VAL A 21 4.61 -11.45 17.58
CA VAL A 21 4.82 -12.75 16.96
C VAL A 21 3.94 -13.78 17.66
N VAL A 22 3.21 -14.56 16.88
CA VAL A 22 2.33 -15.62 17.37
C VAL A 22 2.55 -16.90 16.58
N TYR A 23 2.28 -18.04 17.20
CA TYR A 23 2.52 -19.38 16.64
C TYR A 23 1.20 -20.19 16.63
N PRO A 24 0.28 -19.93 15.72
CA PRO A 24 -1.06 -20.54 15.73
C PRO A 24 -1.07 -22.03 15.41
N THR A 25 0.00 -22.56 14.82
CA THR A 25 0.09 -23.96 14.32
C THR A 25 0.84 -24.90 15.26
N PHE A 26 1.40 -24.41 16.36
CA PHE A 26 2.23 -25.21 17.29
C PHE A 26 1.45 -25.89 18.44
N GLY A 27 0.15 -26.06 18.30
CA GLY A 27 -0.73 -26.73 19.26
C GLY A 27 -1.77 -25.82 19.87
N GLU A 28 -2.75 -26.42 20.59
CA GLU A 28 -3.93 -25.69 21.08
C GLU A 28 -3.55 -24.61 22.09
N LYS A 29 -2.60 -24.84 22.98
CA LYS A 29 -2.15 -23.84 23.95
C LYS A 29 -1.60 -22.59 23.27
N GLN A 30 -0.70 -22.76 22.30
CA GLN A 30 -0.10 -21.67 21.54
C GLN A 30 -1.15 -20.90 20.72
N LYS A 31 -2.13 -21.62 20.18
CA LYS A 31 -3.28 -21.02 19.50
C LYS A 31 -4.10 -20.14 20.43
N GLN A 32 -4.41 -20.60 21.64
CA GLN A 32 -5.16 -19.81 22.63
C GLN A 32 -4.35 -18.59 23.12
N ASP A 33 -3.05 -18.74 23.34
CA ASP A 33 -2.16 -17.63 23.66
C ASP A 33 -2.11 -16.59 22.52
N ALA A 34 -2.10 -17.03 21.27
CA ALA A 34 -2.16 -16.18 20.09
C ALA A 34 -3.48 -15.40 20.04
N ILE A 35 -4.60 -16.08 20.25
CA ILE A 35 -5.93 -15.45 20.31
C ILE A 35 -5.98 -14.40 21.41
N ALA A 36 -5.48 -14.69 22.60
CA ALA A 36 -5.48 -13.75 23.71
C ALA A 36 -4.67 -12.49 23.40
N LYS A 37 -3.43 -12.65 22.90
CA LYS A 37 -2.56 -11.54 22.51
C LYS A 37 -3.17 -10.66 21.41
N LEU A 38 -3.66 -11.28 20.34
CA LEU A 38 -4.25 -10.55 19.23
C LEU A 38 -5.55 -9.85 19.63
N SER A 39 -6.37 -10.46 20.48
CA SER A 39 -7.59 -9.84 21.01
C SER A 39 -7.28 -8.58 21.83
N GLN A 40 -6.20 -8.59 22.60
CA GLN A 40 -5.75 -7.40 23.36
C GLN A 40 -5.36 -6.27 22.41
N LEU A 41 -4.57 -6.57 21.36
CA LEU A 41 -4.15 -5.57 20.37
C LEU A 41 -5.35 -5.02 19.58
N ILE A 42 -6.27 -5.88 19.15
CA ILE A 42 -7.51 -5.49 18.47
C ILE A 42 -8.30 -4.48 19.29
N LYS A 43 -8.47 -4.74 20.60
CA LYS A 43 -9.18 -3.83 21.50
C LYS A 43 -8.41 -2.54 21.75
N LYS A 44 -7.11 -2.64 21.99
CA LYS A 44 -6.22 -1.49 22.27
C LYS A 44 -6.24 -0.48 21.13
N ASP A 45 -6.08 -0.97 19.88
CA ASP A 45 -5.90 -0.15 18.70
C ASP A 45 -7.18 -0.03 17.85
N ASN A 46 -8.32 -0.49 18.38
CA ASN A 46 -9.65 -0.45 17.72
C ASN A 46 -9.63 -1.02 16.29
N VAL A 47 -8.97 -2.16 16.11
CA VAL A 47 -8.83 -2.82 14.80
C VAL A 47 -10.19 -3.31 14.31
N ARG A 48 -10.52 -3.04 13.06
CA ARG A 48 -11.78 -3.43 12.42
C ARG A 48 -11.61 -4.49 11.35
N HIS A 49 -10.44 -4.55 10.72
CA HIS A 49 -10.18 -5.46 9.61
C HIS A 49 -8.86 -6.21 9.82
N LEU A 50 -8.86 -7.50 9.50
CA LEU A 50 -7.68 -8.35 9.53
C LEU A 50 -7.32 -8.77 8.11
N ALA A 51 -6.06 -8.60 7.72
CA ALA A 51 -5.52 -9.15 6.47
C ALA A 51 -4.78 -10.45 6.78
N ILE A 52 -5.13 -11.51 6.09
CA ILE A 52 -4.49 -12.83 6.22
C ILE A 52 -3.86 -13.14 4.86
N GLY A 53 -2.54 -13.38 4.81
CA GLY A 53 -1.87 -13.83 3.60
C GLY A 53 -2.39 -15.20 3.14
N ASN A 54 -2.40 -15.45 1.83
CA ASN A 54 -2.88 -16.71 1.25
C ASN A 54 -1.80 -17.80 1.13
N GLY A 55 -0.74 -17.73 1.95
CA GLY A 55 0.35 -18.70 1.98
C GLY A 55 0.01 -20.01 2.67
N THR A 56 1.07 -20.77 2.99
CA THR A 56 0.97 -22.17 3.45
C THR A 56 0.10 -22.35 4.69
N ALA A 57 0.17 -21.44 5.67
CA ALA A 57 -0.61 -21.51 6.92
C ALA A 57 -1.88 -20.66 6.90
N SER A 58 -2.42 -20.31 5.73
CA SER A 58 -3.56 -19.43 5.62
C SER A 58 -4.84 -20.01 6.23
N ARG A 59 -5.11 -21.29 6.04
CA ARG A 59 -6.31 -21.98 6.56
C ARG A 59 -6.32 -22.06 8.07
N GLU A 60 -5.20 -22.43 8.67
CA GLU A 60 -5.06 -22.49 10.13
C GLU A 60 -5.16 -21.10 10.76
N THR A 61 -4.57 -20.11 10.11
CA THR A 61 -4.67 -18.70 10.51
C THR A 61 -6.10 -18.16 10.39
N GLU A 62 -6.80 -18.51 9.32
CA GLU A 62 -8.21 -18.18 9.11
C GLU A 62 -9.09 -18.79 10.20
N ALA A 63 -8.94 -20.11 10.46
CA ALA A 63 -9.69 -20.80 11.51
C ALA A 63 -9.47 -20.16 12.89
N MET A 64 -8.22 -19.80 13.23
CA MET A 64 -7.90 -19.09 14.47
C MET A 64 -8.55 -17.68 14.48
N ALA A 65 -8.53 -16.94 13.37
CA ALA A 65 -9.12 -15.62 13.29
C ALA A 65 -10.65 -15.67 13.46
N VAL A 66 -11.32 -16.66 12.86
CA VAL A 66 -12.77 -16.89 13.05
C VAL A 66 -13.09 -17.15 14.51
N GLU A 67 -12.37 -18.05 15.18
CA GLU A 67 -12.55 -18.34 16.60
C GLU A 67 -12.34 -17.08 17.45
N MET A 68 -11.31 -16.30 17.14
CA MET A 68 -11.02 -15.04 17.84
C MET A 68 -12.15 -14.02 17.66
N ILE A 69 -12.67 -13.84 16.46
CA ILE A 69 -13.76 -12.90 16.16
C ILE A 69 -15.03 -13.31 16.91
N HIS A 70 -15.35 -14.61 16.96
CA HIS A 70 -16.48 -15.12 17.77
C HIS A 70 -16.29 -14.79 19.26
N LYS A 71 -15.10 -14.99 19.83
CA LYS A 71 -14.80 -14.65 21.23
C LYS A 71 -14.87 -13.15 21.52
N LEU A 72 -14.59 -12.31 20.52
CA LEU A 72 -14.70 -10.85 20.65
C LEU A 72 -16.14 -10.34 20.59
N GLY A 73 -17.10 -11.17 20.19
CA GLY A 73 -18.51 -10.78 20.03
C GLY A 73 -18.80 -10.02 18.73
N GLY A 74 -17.93 -10.13 17.74
CA GLY A 74 -18.07 -9.46 16.44
C GLY A 74 -17.39 -8.09 16.38
N GLY A 75 -17.74 -7.29 15.34
CA GLY A 75 -17.17 -5.95 15.14
C GLY A 75 -15.81 -5.93 14.43
N VAL A 76 -15.28 -7.11 14.10
CA VAL A 76 -14.03 -7.29 13.34
C VAL A 76 -14.32 -8.20 12.15
N SER A 77 -13.83 -7.85 10.99
CA SER A 77 -13.88 -8.69 9.79
C SER A 77 -12.47 -9.13 9.37
N TYR A 78 -12.38 -10.14 8.52
CA TYR A 78 -11.12 -10.56 7.94
C TYR A 78 -11.21 -10.70 6.41
N MET A 79 -10.06 -10.63 5.76
CA MET A 79 -9.94 -10.87 4.32
C MET A 79 -8.65 -11.64 4.04
N ILE A 80 -8.76 -12.61 3.14
CA ILE A 80 -7.60 -13.29 2.58
C ILE A 80 -6.98 -12.39 1.52
N VAL A 81 -5.70 -12.07 1.69
CA VAL A 81 -4.95 -11.15 0.83
C VAL A 81 -3.88 -11.94 0.08
N ASN A 82 -3.77 -11.69 -1.21
CA ASN A 82 -2.69 -12.27 -2.02
C ASN A 82 -1.33 -11.76 -1.52
N GLU A 83 -0.43 -12.69 -1.16
CA GLU A 83 0.91 -12.38 -0.64
C GLU A 83 2.02 -12.51 -1.68
N ALA A 84 1.69 -12.76 -2.96
CA ALA A 84 2.70 -12.90 -4.02
C ALA A 84 3.71 -11.74 -3.99
N GLY A 85 5.00 -12.07 -4.03
CA GLY A 85 6.09 -11.09 -3.96
C GLY A 85 6.31 -10.40 -2.60
N ALA A 86 5.53 -10.69 -1.55
CA ALA A 86 5.74 -10.06 -0.23
C ALA A 86 7.12 -10.41 0.35
N SER A 87 7.61 -11.63 0.13
CA SER A 87 8.95 -12.05 0.53
C SER A 87 10.05 -11.31 -0.24
N VAL A 88 9.83 -11.06 -1.54
CA VAL A 88 10.75 -10.29 -2.38
C VAL A 88 10.85 -8.84 -1.88
N TYR A 89 9.70 -8.21 -1.61
CA TYR A 89 9.67 -6.88 -1.03
C TYR A 89 10.38 -6.83 0.32
N SER A 90 10.05 -7.76 1.24
CA SER A 90 10.58 -7.74 2.61
C SER A 90 12.11 -7.86 2.68
N ALA A 91 12.72 -8.56 1.73
CA ALA A 91 14.17 -8.71 1.58
C ALA A 91 14.82 -7.53 0.80
N SER A 92 14.04 -6.63 0.21
CA SER A 92 14.54 -5.54 -0.61
C SER A 92 15.20 -4.43 0.21
N LYS A 93 16.07 -3.66 -0.45
CA LYS A 93 16.66 -2.45 0.12
C LYS A 93 15.58 -1.42 0.50
N LEU A 94 14.54 -1.29 -0.32
CA LEU A 94 13.42 -0.39 -0.05
C LEU A 94 12.73 -0.73 1.27
N ALA A 95 12.43 -2.01 1.50
CA ALA A 95 11.81 -2.44 2.76
C ALA A 95 12.73 -2.23 3.98
N ALA A 96 14.04 -2.38 3.79
CA ALA A 96 15.03 -2.08 4.82
C ALA A 96 15.11 -0.57 5.14
N GLU A 97 14.94 0.28 4.14
CA GLU A 97 14.88 1.74 4.32
C GLU A 97 13.55 2.18 4.98
N GLU A 98 12.41 1.56 4.60
CA GLU A 98 11.09 1.87 5.17
C GLU A 98 10.97 1.37 6.64
N PHE A 99 11.56 0.23 6.96
CA PHE A 99 11.44 -0.44 8.26
C PHE A 99 12.80 -1.00 8.73
N PRO A 100 13.75 -0.14 9.06
CA PRO A 100 15.10 -0.59 9.48
C PRO A 100 15.07 -1.41 10.77
N GLN A 101 14.08 -1.18 11.65
CA GLN A 101 13.92 -1.85 12.94
C GLN A 101 13.21 -3.21 12.87
N TYR A 102 12.62 -3.58 11.72
CA TYR A 102 11.87 -4.82 11.56
C TYR A 102 12.63 -5.87 10.78
N ASP A 103 12.45 -7.13 11.15
CA ASP A 103 12.93 -8.27 10.38
C ASP A 103 12.10 -8.49 9.09
N VAL A 104 12.53 -9.42 8.26
CA VAL A 104 11.88 -9.72 6.98
C VAL A 104 10.43 -10.22 7.16
N ASN A 105 10.13 -10.92 8.25
CA ASN A 105 8.80 -11.46 8.51
C ASN A 105 7.82 -10.33 8.87
N LEU A 106 8.23 -9.42 9.74
CA LEU A 106 7.43 -8.24 10.11
C LEU A 106 7.22 -7.30 8.91
N ARG A 107 8.27 -7.08 8.09
CA ARG A 107 8.14 -6.30 6.86
C ARG A 107 7.13 -6.92 5.88
N SER A 108 7.16 -8.26 5.73
CA SER A 108 6.18 -9.00 4.92
C SER A 108 4.77 -8.84 5.47
N ALA A 109 4.57 -8.99 6.77
CA ALA A 109 3.27 -8.84 7.42
C ALA A 109 2.70 -7.42 7.24
N VAL A 110 3.53 -6.38 7.38
CA VAL A 110 3.13 -4.99 7.12
C VAL A 110 2.71 -4.80 5.66
N SER A 111 3.46 -5.35 4.70
CA SER A 111 3.11 -5.27 3.28
C SER A 111 1.75 -5.94 3.01
N ILE A 112 1.50 -7.14 3.54
CA ILE A 112 0.23 -7.85 3.38
C ILE A 112 -0.93 -7.03 3.97
N ALA A 113 -0.77 -6.47 5.16
CA ALA A 113 -1.78 -5.61 5.78
C ALA A 113 -2.07 -4.35 4.94
N ARG A 114 -1.03 -3.71 4.42
CA ARG A 114 -1.16 -2.52 3.57
C ARG A 114 -1.80 -2.79 2.22
N ARG A 115 -1.69 -4.01 1.68
CA ARG A 115 -2.41 -4.41 0.46
C ARG A 115 -3.92 -4.40 0.64
N LEU A 116 -4.42 -4.62 1.86
CA LEU A 116 -5.84 -4.47 2.15
C LEU A 116 -6.28 -3.00 2.15
N GLN A 117 -5.39 -2.10 2.54
CA GLN A 117 -5.66 -0.65 2.57
C GLN A 117 -5.53 -0.03 1.17
N ASP A 118 -4.43 -0.32 0.48
CA ASP A 118 -4.12 0.22 -0.85
C ASP A 118 -3.20 -0.78 -1.58
N PRO A 119 -3.80 -1.73 -2.34
CA PRO A 119 -3.03 -2.77 -3.01
C PRO A 119 -2.04 -2.18 -4.03
N LEU A 120 -2.41 -1.13 -4.74
CA LEU A 120 -1.57 -0.54 -5.77
C LEU A 120 -0.29 0.06 -5.18
N ALA A 121 -0.40 0.76 -4.06
CA ALA A 121 0.75 1.38 -3.38
C ALA A 121 1.78 0.36 -2.87
N GLU A 122 1.37 -0.87 -2.60
CA GLU A 122 2.29 -1.94 -2.19
C GLU A 122 2.82 -2.74 -3.40
N LEU A 123 1.95 -3.06 -4.37
CA LEU A 123 2.36 -3.86 -5.53
C LEU A 123 3.37 -3.15 -6.42
N VAL A 124 3.32 -1.83 -6.53
CA VAL A 124 4.33 -1.06 -7.32
C VAL A 124 5.75 -1.12 -6.74
N LYS A 125 5.91 -1.58 -5.50
CA LYS A 125 7.22 -1.78 -4.85
C LYS A 125 7.90 -3.09 -5.24
N ILE A 126 7.17 -3.98 -5.91
CA ILE A 126 7.63 -5.31 -6.29
C ILE A 126 7.89 -5.31 -7.80
N ASP A 127 9.04 -5.82 -8.20
CA ASP A 127 9.33 -6.06 -9.62
C ASP A 127 8.34 -7.11 -10.17
N PRO A 128 7.53 -6.80 -11.19
CA PRO A 128 6.59 -7.75 -11.78
C PRO A 128 7.26 -9.07 -12.21
N LYS A 129 8.51 -9.06 -12.63
CA LYS A 129 9.25 -10.27 -12.98
C LYS A 129 9.42 -11.23 -11.81
N ALA A 130 9.45 -10.72 -10.57
CA ALA A 130 9.62 -11.53 -9.38
C ALA A 130 8.39 -12.38 -9.02
N ILE A 131 7.21 -12.01 -9.51
CA ILE A 131 5.96 -12.76 -9.34
C ILE A 131 5.57 -13.56 -10.58
N GLY A 132 6.36 -13.45 -11.65
CA GLY A 132 6.15 -14.14 -12.92
C GLY A 132 5.10 -13.47 -13.81
N VAL A 133 5.53 -13.06 -14.99
CA VAL A 133 4.68 -12.39 -16.00
C VAL A 133 4.36 -13.28 -17.20
N GLY A 134 5.08 -14.38 -17.36
CA GLY A 134 4.84 -15.33 -18.44
C GLY A 134 5.82 -16.50 -18.43
N GLN A 135 5.41 -17.57 -19.09
CA GLN A 135 6.19 -18.81 -19.18
C GLN A 135 7.58 -18.61 -19.79
N TYR A 136 7.67 -17.72 -20.77
CA TYR A 136 8.88 -17.46 -21.55
C TYR A 136 9.58 -16.15 -21.19
N GLN A 137 9.34 -15.60 -20.00
CA GLN A 137 9.95 -14.33 -19.59
C GLN A 137 11.50 -14.37 -19.61
N HIS A 138 12.11 -15.54 -19.36
CA HIS A 138 13.57 -15.71 -19.35
C HIS A 138 14.19 -15.75 -20.75
N ASP A 139 13.38 -16.00 -21.78
CA ASP A 139 13.81 -16.02 -23.18
C ASP A 139 13.72 -14.64 -23.84
N MET A 140 13.15 -13.66 -23.17
CA MET A 140 13.00 -12.29 -23.67
C MET A 140 14.20 -11.42 -23.28
N PRO A 141 14.60 -10.44 -24.15
CA PRO A 141 15.60 -9.45 -23.78
C PRO A 141 15.18 -8.67 -22.54
N GLU A 142 16.00 -8.72 -21.49
CA GLU A 142 15.64 -8.18 -20.17
C GLU A 142 15.26 -6.68 -20.22
N LYS A 143 16.03 -5.87 -20.97
CA LYS A 143 15.77 -4.43 -21.09
C LYS A 143 14.43 -4.11 -21.75
N GLU A 144 14.05 -4.90 -22.76
CA GLU A 144 12.78 -4.71 -23.46
C GLU A 144 11.60 -5.13 -22.57
N LEU A 145 11.76 -6.25 -21.86
CA LEU A 145 10.78 -6.71 -20.89
C LEU A 145 10.58 -5.69 -19.76
N ASP A 146 11.67 -5.14 -19.20
CA ASP A 146 11.62 -4.10 -18.17
C ASP A 146 10.90 -2.84 -18.66
N ALA A 147 11.20 -2.39 -19.88
CA ALA A 147 10.56 -1.21 -20.45
C ALA A 147 9.06 -1.45 -20.68
N ALA A 148 8.67 -2.61 -21.21
CA ALA A 148 7.28 -2.97 -21.46
C ALA A 148 6.49 -3.07 -20.12
N LEU A 149 7.02 -3.78 -19.14
CA LEU A 149 6.39 -3.93 -17.83
C LEU A 149 6.30 -2.59 -17.08
N GLY A 150 7.35 -1.77 -17.16
CA GLY A 150 7.35 -0.42 -16.61
C GLY A 150 6.23 0.44 -17.19
N GLY A 151 6.04 0.39 -18.51
CA GLY A 151 4.97 1.08 -19.23
C GLY A 151 3.56 0.60 -18.81
N VAL A 152 3.37 -0.71 -18.64
CA VAL A 152 2.10 -1.28 -18.16
C VAL A 152 1.80 -0.83 -16.74
N VAL A 153 2.77 -0.87 -15.83
CA VAL A 153 2.60 -0.40 -14.43
C VAL A 153 2.23 1.08 -14.42
N GLU A 154 2.93 1.92 -15.19
CA GLU A 154 2.62 3.35 -15.31
C GLU A 154 1.20 3.58 -15.84
N ALA A 155 0.81 2.89 -16.91
CA ALA A 155 -0.53 2.98 -17.48
C ALA A 155 -1.61 2.59 -16.47
N CYS A 156 -1.43 1.50 -15.72
CA CYS A 156 -2.36 1.07 -14.68
C CYS A 156 -2.49 2.10 -13.55
N VAL A 157 -1.36 2.63 -13.06
CA VAL A 157 -1.34 3.65 -12.01
C VAL A 157 -2.08 4.92 -12.44
N ASN A 158 -1.82 5.38 -13.66
CA ASN A 158 -2.45 6.60 -14.19
C ASN A 158 -3.95 6.38 -14.49
N ALA A 159 -4.36 5.20 -14.93
CA ALA A 159 -5.78 4.87 -15.16
C ALA A 159 -6.59 4.88 -13.85
N VAL A 160 -6.05 4.31 -12.78
CA VAL A 160 -6.69 4.31 -11.45
C VAL A 160 -6.68 5.71 -10.84
N GLY A 161 -5.59 6.43 -10.99
CA GLY A 161 -5.32 7.68 -10.29
C GLY A 161 -4.78 7.46 -8.88
N VAL A 162 -4.09 8.46 -8.35
CA VAL A 162 -3.33 8.37 -7.12
C VAL A 162 -3.74 9.44 -6.13
N ASP A 163 -4.17 9.05 -4.93
CA ASP A 163 -4.40 9.97 -3.82
C ASP A 163 -3.07 10.55 -3.33
N ILE A 164 -2.89 11.87 -3.51
CA ILE A 164 -1.64 12.56 -3.17
C ILE A 164 -1.38 12.61 -1.67
N ASN A 165 -2.43 12.54 -0.85
CA ASN A 165 -2.33 12.65 0.60
C ASN A 165 -1.91 11.33 1.26
N THR A 166 -2.16 10.19 0.61
CA THR A 166 -1.85 8.87 1.16
C THR A 166 -0.74 8.13 0.42
N ALA A 167 -0.45 8.51 -0.84
CA ALA A 167 0.50 7.81 -1.69
C ALA A 167 1.94 7.81 -1.15
N SER A 168 2.64 6.69 -1.31
CA SER A 168 4.08 6.59 -1.05
C SER A 168 4.90 7.21 -2.17
N PRO A 169 6.18 7.56 -1.92
CA PRO A 169 7.07 8.02 -2.99
C PRO A 169 7.20 7.00 -4.13
N SER A 170 7.14 5.71 -3.82
CA SER A 170 7.20 4.62 -4.81
C SER A 170 5.99 4.59 -5.74
N LEU A 171 4.81 4.94 -5.24
CA LEU A 171 3.61 5.05 -6.06
C LEU A 171 3.62 6.35 -6.87
N LEU A 172 3.93 7.48 -6.24
CA LEU A 172 3.97 8.79 -6.88
C LEU A 172 4.93 8.84 -8.08
N GLN A 173 6.09 8.18 -8.00
CA GLN A 173 7.05 8.15 -9.12
C GLN A 173 6.55 7.40 -10.35
N ARG A 174 5.44 6.64 -10.25
CA ARG A 174 4.76 5.98 -11.38
C ARG A 174 3.70 6.86 -12.04
N VAL A 175 3.43 8.03 -11.49
CA VAL A 175 2.53 9.01 -12.09
C VAL A 175 3.28 9.75 -13.19
N SER A 176 2.68 9.83 -14.37
CA SER A 176 3.26 10.55 -15.53
C SER A 176 3.61 11.99 -15.15
N GLY A 177 4.79 12.43 -15.54
CA GLY A 177 5.30 13.78 -15.22
C GLY A 177 5.99 13.91 -13.87
N LEU A 178 5.93 12.89 -13.00
CA LEU A 178 6.65 12.88 -11.72
C LEU A 178 7.95 12.06 -11.83
N THR A 179 8.99 12.57 -11.15
CA THR A 179 10.28 11.91 -10.98
C THR A 179 10.41 11.39 -9.55
N LYS A 180 11.41 10.55 -9.29
CA LYS A 180 11.74 10.10 -7.92
C LYS A 180 11.96 11.28 -6.96
N THR A 181 12.57 12.36 -7.45
CA THR A 181 12.83 13.56 -6.64
C THR A 181 11.54 14.33 -6.33
N THR A 182 10.69 14.58 -7.34
CA THR A 182 9.42 15.29 -7.12
C THR A 182 8.46 14.46 -6.28
N ALA A 183 8.43 13.14 -6.44
CA ALA A 183 7.66 12.23 -5.58
C ALA A 183 8.05 12.33 -4.09
N LYS A 184 9.36 12.34 -3.80
CA LYS A 184 9.86 12.56 -2.44
C LYS A 184 9.50 13.95 -1.90
N ASN A 185 9.61 14.98 -2.74
CA ASN A 185 9.28 16.35 -2.36
C ASN A 185 7.79 16.53 -2.05
N ILE A 186 6.88 15.82 -2.77
CA ILE A 186 5.45 15.82 -2.47
C ILE A 186 5.21 15.27 -1.06
N VAL A 187 5.84 14.14 -0.72
CA VAL A 187 5.69 13.54 0.60
C VAL A 187 6.25 14.45 1.70
N ALA A 188 7.48 14.96 1.52
CA ALA A 188 8.07 15.91 2.47
C ALA A 188 7.21 17.16 2.66
N TYR A 189 6.69 17.72 1.56
CA TYR A 189 5.83 18.89 1.62
C TYR A 189 4.57 18.67 2.46
N ARG A 190 3.87 17.52 2.29
CA ARG A 190 2.67 17.21 3.08
C ARG A 190 2.98 16.93 4.55
N GLU A 191 4.17 16.37 4.84
CA GLU A 191 4.62 16.13 6.22
C GLU A 191 4.89 17.46 6.96
N GLU A 192 5.44 18.43 6.27
CA GLU A 192 5.77 19.76 6.82
C GLU A 192 4.56 20.71 6.86
N ASN A 193 3.71 20.71 5.83
CA ASN A 193 2.66 21.72 5.64
C ASN A 193 1.23 21.17 5.83
N GLY A 194 1.09 19.88 6.11
CA GLY A 194 -0.19 19.20 6.19
C GLY A 194 -0.70 18.71 4.84
N ILE A 195 -1.91 18.14 4.84
CA ILE A 195 -2.53 17.53 3.65
C ILE A 195 -2.81 18.56 2.55
N PHE A 196 -2.76 18.12 1.31
CA PHE A 196 -3.23 18.92 0.18
C PHE A 196 -4.76 19.02 0.20
N THR A 197 -5.26 20.23 0.10
CA THR A 197 -6.71 20.54 0.06
C THR A 197 -7.20 20.93 -1.33
N SER A 198 -6.33 20.94 -2.32
CA SER A 198 -6.66 21.17 -3.74
C SER A 198 -5.53 20.72 -4.66
N ARG A 199 -5.84 20.41 -5.91
CA ARG A 199 -4.83 20.15 -6.94
C ARG A 199 -3.90 21.36 -7.16
N LYS A 200 -4.41 22.60 -7.08
CA LYS A 200 -3.60 23.82 -7.22
C LYS A 200 -2.49 23.91 -6.18
N ALA A 201 -2.71 23.36 -4.98
CA ALA A 201 -1.70 23.35 -3.92
C ALA A 201 -0.44 22.57 -4.29
N ILE A 202 -0.53 21.63 -5.23
CA ILE A 202 0.60 20.81 -5.72
C ILE A 202 1.69 21.70 -6.37
N ASN A 203 1.32 22.83 -6.97
CA ASN A 203 2.28 23.78 -7.54
C ASN A 203 3.25 24.40 -6.50
N LYS A 204 2.95 24.28 -5.21
CA LYS A 204 3.82 24.76 -4.14
C LYS A 204 4.96 23.81 -3.80
N VAL A 205 4.91 22.58 -4.34
CA VAL A 205 5.93 21.55 -4.07
C VAL A 205 7.26 21.95 -4.73
N PRO A 206 8.37 21.95 -3.98
CA PRO A 206 9.68 22.26 -4.53
C PRO A 206 10.06 21.37 -5.70
N LYS A 207 10.64 21.97 -6.75
CA LYS A 207 11.09 21.29 -7.99
C LYS A 207 9.97 20.68 -8.84
N LEU A 208 8.71 20.93 -8.52
CA LEU A 208 7.58 20.56 -9.35
C LEU A 208 7.20 21.78 -10.20
N GLY A 209 7.74 21.85 -11.42
CA GLY A 209 7.49 22.97 -12.33
C GLY A 209 6.13 22.88 -13.04
N PRO A 210 5.70 23.98 -13.72
CA PRO A 210 4.40 24.03 -14.39
C PRO A 210 4.17 22.90 -15.40
N LYS A 211 5.20 22.51 -16.14
CA LYS A 211 5.12 21.40 -17.11
C LYS A 211 4.86 20.07 -16.43
N ALA A 212 5.55 19.79 -15.32
CA ALA A 212 5.34 18.57 -14.54
C ALA A 212 3.94 18.54 -13.92
N PHE A 213 3.47 19.69 -13.39
CA PHE A 213 2.11 19.83 -12.90
C PHE A 213 1.07 19.53 -13.98
N GLN A 214 1.20 20.14 -15.16
CA GLN A 214 0.31 19.89 -16.29
C GLN A 214 0.25 18.41 -16.68
N GLN A 215 1.38 17.71 -16.64
CA GLN A 215 1.42 16.28 -16.97
C GLN A 215 0.80 15.39 -15.89
N CYS A 216 0.98 15.68 -14.60
CA CYS A 216 0.55 14.81 -13.52
C CYS A 216 -0.84 15.12 -12.94
N ALA A 217 -1.35 16.34 -13.12
CA ALA A 217 -2.54 16.84 -12.41
C ALA A 217 -3.81 15.98 -12.67
N GLY A 218 -3.99 15.47 -13.88
CA GLY A 218 -5.13 14.61 -14.23
C GLY A 218 -5.10 13.23 -13.56
N PHE A 219 -3.95 12.79 -13.08
CA PHE A 219 -3.75 11.47 -12.46
C PHE A 219 -3.70 11.53 -10.93
N LEU A 220 -3.55 12.72 -10.35
CA LEU A 220 -3.55 12.90 -8.91
C LEU A 220 -4.98 13.18 -8.41
N ARG A 221 -5.33 12.63 -7.26
CA ARG A 221 -6.62 12.78 -6.59
C ARG A 221 -6.43 13.50 -5.26
N VAL A 222 -7.36 14.39 -4.94
CA VAL A 222 -7.40 15.12 -3.66
C VAL A 222 -8.80 14.96 -3.07
N PRO A 223 -9.09 13.85 -2.37
CA PRO A 223 -10.42 13.57 -1.82
C PRO A 223 -10.92 14.67 -0.88
N GLU A 224 -10.03 15.34 -0.17
CA GLU A 224 -10.32 16.39 0.81
C GLU A 224 -10.56 17.75 0.17
N SER A 225 -10.49 17.84 -1.17
CA SER A 225 -10.74 19.12 -1.86
C SER A 225 -12.21 19.50 -1.83
N LYS A 226 -12.47 20.78 -1.66
CA LYS A 226 -13.81 21.38 -1.83
C LYS A 226 -14.27 21.35 -3.30
N GLN A 227 -13.32 21.33 -4.23
CA GLN A 227 -13.59 21.17 -5.67
C GLN A 227 -13.72 19.67 -5.99
N VAL A 228 -14.94 19.24 -6.26
CA VAL A 228 -15.25 17.82 -6.54
C VAL A 228 -14.41 17.26 -7.69
N LEU A 229 -14.12 18.07 -8.72
CA LEU A 229 -13.33 17.65 -9.87
C LEU A 229 -11.87 17.32 -9.51
N ASP A 230 -11.34 17.80 -8.40
CA ASP A 230 -10.01 17.43 -7.91
C ASP A 230 -9.91 15.94 -7.50
N ASN A 231 -11.04 15.28 -7.26
CA ASN A 231 -11.09 13.83 -6.99
C ASN A 231 -11.55 13.00 -8.21
N THR A 232 -11.44 13.55 -9.40
CA THR A 232 -11.84 12.89 -10.66
C THR A 232 -10.67 12.74 -11.62
N ALA A 233 -10.89 12.08 -12.75
CA ALA A 233 -9.91 12.01 -13.84
C ALA A 233 -9.90 13.27 -14.74
N VAL A 234 -10.79 14.22 -14.50
CA VAL A 234 -10.86 15.47 -15.29
C VAL A 234 -9.61 16.30 -15.04
N HIS A 235 -8.94 16.68 -16.12
CA HIS A 235 -7.78 17.57 -16.04
C HIS A 235 -8.19 18.99 -15.64
N PRO A 236 -7.42 19.75 -14.83
CA PRO A 236 -7.78 21.11 -14.42
C PRO A 236 -8.10 22.07 -15.55
N GLU A 237 -7.48 21.90 -16.72
CA GLU A 237 -7.76 22.70 -17.93
C GLU A 237 -9.19 22.51 -18.46
N SER A 238 -9.83 21.40 -18.13
CA SER A 238 -11.18 21.06 -18.56
C SER A 238 -12.25 21.35 -17.52
N TYR A 239 -11.90 21.95 -16.37
CA TYR A 239 -12.86 22.17 -15.28
C TYR A 239 -14.02 23.07 -15.69
N ASP A 240 -13.75 24.14 -16.47
CA ASP A 240 -14.81 25.06 -16.95
C ASP A 240 -15.83 24.34 -17.85
N ALA A 241 -15.37 23.42 -18.67
CA ALA A 241 -16.24 22.61 -19.52
C ALA A 241 -17.01 21.58 -18.70
N ALA A 242 -16.33 20.85 -17.81
CA ALA A 242 -16.94 19.82 -16.98
C ALA A 242 -17.95 20.36 -15.96
N SER A 243 -17.78 21.60 -15.50
CA SER A 243 -18.72 22.23 -14.56
C SER A 243 -20.03 22.71 -15.21
N LYS A 244 -20.11 22.70 -16.54
CA LYS A 244 -21.30 23.07 -17.31
C LYS A 244 -22.20 21.87 -17.67
N LEU A 245 -21.72 20.67 -17.41
CA LEU A 245 -22.44 19.41 -17.60
C LEU A 245 -23.17 19.01 -16.32
#